data_22b825bac01796d097d9caf03e867506
#
_entry.id   22b825bac01796d097d9caf03e867506
#
_cell.length_a   1.000
_cell.length_b   1.000
_cell.length_c   1.000
_cell.angle_alpha   90.00
_cell.angle_beta   90.00
_cell.angle_gamma   90.00
#
_symmetry.space_group_name_H-M   'P 1'
#
loop_
_entity.id
_entity.type
_entity.pdbx_description
1 polymer ?
#
loop_
_entity_poly.entity_id
_entity_poly.type
_entity_poly.pdbx_seq_one_letter_code
_entity_poly.pdbx_strand_id
1 'polypeptide(L)'
;LLLELKRLVKKIYTFGKPVNQPHLEFMIGGTIHTKKIRENWDDLLRLTSSVRNGTVTASLILKKLAAYPRQNSLSVTLREIGRIERTLYTLEWLQSPELRRRVQVGLNKGEAKHDLARAVFFNRLGEIRDRSYEDQLHRASGLQLLILAIVLWNTVYISRAVDALRAKGVDIPEEYLQHISPLGWEHVTLTGDYVWNLNQKTNFNNLRPL
;
A
#
# COMPACT_ATOMS: atom_id res chain seq x y z
N LEU A 1 -19.30 -15.34 -14.36
CA LEU A 1 -18.75 -13.98 -14.56
C LEU A 1 -19.55 -12.92 -13.79
N LEU A 2 -20.87 -12.82 -13.93
CA LEU A 2 -21.74 -11.85 -13.23
C LEU A 2 -21.76 -12.04 -11.71
N LEU A 3 -21.71 -13.27 -11.22
CA LEU A 3 -21.63 -13.59 -9.79
C LEU A 3 -20.28 -13.23 -9.18
N GLU A 4 -19.20 -13.40 -9.91
CA GLU A 4 -17.85 -12.98 -9.55
C GLU A 4 -17.72 -11.44 -9.52
N LEU A 5 -18.26 -10.76 -10.52
CA LEU A 5 -18.33 -9.29 -10.55
C LEU A 5 -19.10 -8.72 -9.36
N LYS A 6 -20.20 -9.35 -8.93
CA LYS A 6 -20.95 -8.92 -7.73
C LYS A 6 -20.12 -8.95 -6.44
N ARG A 7 -19.14 -9.85 -6.36
CA ARG A 7 -18.24 -9.97 -5.20
C ARG A 7 -17.07 -8.97 -5.23
N LEU A 8 -16.57 -8.65 -6.42
CA LEU A 8 -15.34 -7.90 -6.62
C LEU A 8 -15.56 -6.40 -6.79
N VAL A 9 -16.69 -5.98 -7.35
CA VAL A 9 -16.95 -4.57 -7.65
C VAL A 9 -17.54 -3.86 -6.45
N LYS A 10 -16.81 -2.87 -5.94
CA LYS A 10 -17.32 -1.96 -4.91
C LYS A 10 -18.43 -1.09 -5.49
N LYS A 11 -19.44 -0.83 -4.68
CA LYS A 11 -20.62 -0.05 -5.11
C LYS A 11 -20.24 1.37 -5.51
N ILE A 12 -20.81 1.83 -6.62
CA ILE A 12 -20.79 3.20 -7.11
C ILE A 12 -21.99 3.98 -6.56
N TYR A 13 -21.92 5.30 -6.57
CA TYR A 13 -22.97 6.17 -6.03
C TYR A 13 -23.43 7.19 -7.09
N THR A 14 -24.67 7.60 -7.02
CA THR A 14 -25.30 8.51 -7.99
C THR A 14 -25.68 9.86 -7.35
N PHE A 15 -25.76 10.92 -8.13
CA PHE A 15 -26.19 12.25 -7.66
C PHE A 15 -27.69 12.42 -7.59
N GLY A 16 -28.46 11.49 -8.12
CA GLY A 16 -29.92 11.50 -8.14
C GLY A 16 -30.47 10.10 -8.09
N LYS A 17 -31.75 9.95 -8.38
CA LYS A 17 -32.35 8.63 -8.52
C LYS A 17 -31.59 7.87 -9.62
N PRO A 18 -31.12 6.65 -9.35
CA PRO A 18 -30.45 5.86 -10.38
C PRO A 18 -31.40 5.65 -11.56
N VAL A 19 -30.87 5.75 -12.76
CA VAL A 19 -31.59 5.35 -13.97
C VAL A 19 -31.97 3.87 -13.82
N ASN A 20 -33.20 3.53 -14.18
CA ASN A 20 -33.69 2.15 -14.09
C ASN A 20 -32.89 1.27 -15.06
N GLN A 21 -31.82 0.71 -14.59
CA GLN A 21 -30.89 -0.18 -15.30
C GLN A 21 -30.79 -1.49 -14.49
N PRO A 22 -31.69 -2.46 -14.72
CA PRO A 22 -31.73 -3.69 -13.92
C PRO A 22 -30.39 -4.45 -13.87
N HIS A 23 -29.59 -4.36 -14.94
CA HIS A 23 -28.28 -5.02 -15.04
C HIS A 23 -27.18 -4.37 -14.18
N LEU A 24 -27.33 -3.10 -13.81
CA LEU A 24 -26.34 -2.34 -13.02
C LEU A 24 -26.77 -2.11 -11.56
N GLU A 25 -27.99 -2.50 -11.21
CA GLU A 25 -28.56 -2.26 -9.88
C GLU A 25 -27.69 -2.81 -8.76
N PHE A 26 -27.08 -3.97 -8.97
CA PHE A 26 -26.15 -4.57 -7.99
C PHE A 26 -24.90 -3.73 -7.72
N MET A 27 -24.51 -2.84 -8.65
CA MET A 27 -23.35 -1.96 -8.50
C MET A 27 -23.70 -0.66 -7.77
N ILE A 28 -24.97 -0.27 -7.76
CA ILE A 28 -25.42 1.01 -7.19
C ILE A 28 -25.56 0.88 -5.68
N GLY A 29 -24.83 1.70 -4.93
CA GLY A 29 -24.80 1.68 -3.46
C GLY A 29 -25.73 2.70 -2.80
N GLY A 30 -26.24 3.65 -3.56
CA GLY A 30 -27.10 4.73 -3.07
C GLY A 30 -26.77 6.08 -3.69
N THR A 31 -27.33 7.14 -3.11
CA THR A 31 -27.21 8.52 -3.58
C THR A 31 -26.18 9.31 -2.79
N ILE A 32 -25.56 10.29 -3.44
CA ILE A 32 -24.64 11.26 -2.82
C ILE A 32 -25.46 12.45 -2.34
N HIS A 33 -25.31 12.80 -1.08
CA HIS A 33 -26.01 13.93 -0.48
C HIS A 33 -25.26 15.25 -0.71
N THR A 34 -25.40 15.83 -1.90
CA THR A 34 -24.72 17.07 -2.30
C THR A 34 -25.06 18.27 -1.40
N LYS A 35 -26.25 18.31 -0.82
CA LYS A 35 -26.65 19.35 0.14
C LYS A 35 -25.68 19.39 1.32
N LYS A 36 -25.30 18.26 1.90
CA LYS A 36 -24.36 18.18 3.02
C LYS A 36 -22.97 18.68 2.64
N ILE A 37 -22.54 18.43 1.38
CA ILE A 37 -21.25 18.93 0.89
C ILE A 37 -21.28 20.46 0.80
N ARG A 38 -22.36 21.04 0.27
CA ARG A 38 -22.50 22.50 0.14
C ARG A 38 -22.58 23.20 1.50
N GLU A 39 -23.34 22.65 2.44
CA GLU A 39 -23.52 23.21 3.79
C GLU A 39 -22.22 23.26 4.60
N ASN A 40 -21.28 22.37 4.36
CA ASN A 40 -20.01 22.28 5.09
C ASN A 40 -18.80 22.60 4.20
N TRP A 41 -18.99 23.30 3.07
CA TRP A 41 -17.92 23.55 2.11
C TRP A 41 -16.78 24.39 2.71
N ASP A 42 -17.11 25.42 3.44
CA ASP A 42 -16.11 26.29 4.08
C ASP A 42 -15.27 25.56 5.13
N ASP A 43 -15.88 24.66 5.89
CA ASP A 43 -15.17 23.84 6.85
C ASP A 43 -14.26 22.82 6.18
N LEU A 44 -14.65 22.29 5.02
CA LEU A 44 -13.78 21.44 4.18
C LEU A 44 -12.57 22.21 3.68
N LEU A 45 -12.76 23.45 3.22
CA LEU A 45 -11.65 24.30 2.75
C LEU A 45 -10.69 24.63 3.90
N ARG A 46 -11.20 24.95 5.08
CA ARG A 46 -10.38 25.19 6.28
C ARG A 46 -9.60 23.94 6.66
N LEU A 47 -10.23 22.78 6.66
CA LEU A 47 -9.60 21.50 6.93
C LEU A 47 -8.47 21.21 5.93
N THR A 48 -8.76 21.35 4.64
CA THR A 48 -7.78 21.12 3.57
C THR A 48 -6.59 22.07 3.69
N SER A 49 -6.85 23.36 3.98
CA SER A 49 -5.80 24.35 4.19
C SER A 49 -4.94 24.00 5.42
N SER A 50 -5.54 23.53 6.50
CA SER A 50 -4.81 23.13 7.71
C SER A 50 -3.90 21.93 7.46
N VAL A 51 -4.36 20.95 6.68
CA VAL A 51 -3.55 19.78 6.28
C VAL A 51 -2.43 20.23 5.34
N ARG A 52 -2.72 21.05 4.35
CA ARG A 52 -1.75 21.56 3.37
C ARG A 52 -0.64 22.37 4.00
N ASN A 53 -0.99 23.19 4.98
CA ASN A 53 -0.03 24.04 5.72
C ASN A 53 0.73 23.27 6.81
N GLY A 54 0.49 21.98 6.97
CA GLY A 54 1.17 21.14 7.96
C GLY A 54 0.75 21.42 9.43
N THR A 55 -0.28 22.26 9.65
CA THR A 55 -0.78 22.56 10.99
C THR A 55 -1.34 21.32 11.68
N VAL A 56 -1.94 20.41 10.90
CA VAL A 56 -2.48 19.16 11.39
C VAL A 56 -2.19 18.04 10.36
N THR A 57 -1.88 16.84 10.83
CA THR A 57 -1.72 15.69 9.94
C THR A 57 -3.08 15.11 9.54
N ALA A 58 -3.21 14.70 8.28
CA ALA A 58 -4.44 14.09 7.76
C ALA A 58 -4.85 12.86 8.58
N SER A 59 -3.89 12.04 9.02
CA SER A 59 -4.14 10.84 9.83
C SER A 59 -4.77 11.17 11.18
N LEU A 60 -4.29 12.22 11.86
CA LEU A 60 -4.83 12.64 13.15
C LEU A 60 -6.27 13.16 13.01
N ILE A 61 -6.54 13.95 11.98
CA ILE A 61 -7.90 14.45 11.70
C ILE A 61 -8.84 13.29 11.40
N LEU A 62 -8.47 12.40 10.50
CA LEU A 62 -9.30 11.24 10.13
C LEU A 62 -9.59 10.36 11.35
N LYS A 63 -8.60 10.15 12.23
CA LYS A 63 -8.78 9.40 13.47
C LYS A 63 -9.79 10.09 14.40
N LYS A 64 -9.69 11.42 14.59
CA LYS A 64 -10.62 12.19 15.42
C LYS A 64 -12.03 12.20 14.84
N LEU A 65 -12.18 12.39 13.54
CA LEU A 65 -13.47 12.38 12.85
C LEU A 65 -14.13 11.00 12.86
N ALA A 66 -13.33 9.93 12.82
CA ALA A 66 -13.82 8.55 12.89
C ALA A 66 -14.34 8.17 14.28
N ALA A 67 -13.87 8.82 15.35
CA ALA A 67 -14.31 8.54 16.71
C ALA A 67 -15.81 8.85 16.94
N TYR A 68 -16.34 9.89 16.26
CA TYR A 68 -17.76 10.30 16.40
C TYR A 68 -18.42 10.51 15.01
N PRO A 69 -18.54 9.47 14.18
CA PRO A 69 -18.89 9.62 12.76
C PRO A 69 -20.32 10.09 12.49
N ARG A 70 -21.22 9.99 13.49
CA ARG A 70 -22.63 10.40 13.35
C ARG A 70 -22.90 11.82 13.89
N GLN A 71 -22.08 12.28 14.80
CA GLN A 71 -22.26 13.58 15.47
C GLN A 71 -21.52 14.73 14.80
N ASN A 72 -20.57 14.39 13.91
CA ASN A 72 -19.73 15.39 13.23
C ASN A 72 -20.19 15.56 11.77
N SER A 73 -20.74 16.73 11.45
CA SER A 73 -21.20 17.08 10.09
C SER A 73 -20.07 16.98 9.06
N LEU A 74 -18.85 17.38 9.42
CA LEU A 74 -17.68 17.31 8.57
C LEU A 74 -17.28 15.85 8.26
N SER A 75 -17.38 14.94 9.23
CA SER A 75 -17.17 13.49 9.00
C SER A 75 -18.17 12.92 7.99
N VAL A 76 -19.44 13.32 8.11
CA VAL A 76 -20.48 12.92 7.17
C VAL A 76 -20.19 13.47 5.77
N THR A 77 -19.78 14.73 5.68
CA THR A 77 -19.45 15.39 4.41
C THR A 77 -18.25 14.76 3.73
N LEU A 78 -17.17 14.47 4.47
CA LEU A 78 -16.01 13.75 3.94
C LEU A 78 -16.40 12.37 3.40
N ARG A 79 -17.35 11.69 4.02
CA ARG A 79 -17.88 10.42 3.54
C ARG A 79 -18.61 10.58 2.21
N GLU A 80 -19.38 11.64 2.03
CA GLU A 80 -20.06 11.92 0.76
C GLU A 80 -19.07 12.24 -0.37
N ILE A 81 -18.01 13.00 -0.08
CA ILE A 81 -16.89 13.23 -1.02
C ILE A 81 -16.19 11.93 -1.35
N GLY A 82 -15.89 11.11 -0.34
CA GLY A 82 -15.29 9.79 -0.54
C GLY A 82 -16.15 8.84 -1.39
N ARG A 83 -17.47 9.03 -1.42
CA ARG A 83 -18.36 8.31 -2.34
C ARG A 83 -18.17 8.75 -3.80
N ILE A 84 -17.94 10.05 -4.02
CA ILE A 84 -17.61 10.58 -5.36
C ILE A 84 -16.31 9.97 -5.85
N GLU A 85 -15.23 10.12 -5.10
CA GLU A 85 -13.91 9.60 -5.44
C GLU A 85 -13.93 8.09 -5.68
N ARG A 86 -14.61 7.34 -4.82
CA ARG A 86 -14.78 5.90 -5.00
C ARG A 86 -15.49 5.57 -6.30
N THR A 87 -16.52 6.32 -6.66
CA THR A 87 -17.29 6.09 -7.89
C THR A 87 -16.41 6.36 -9.10
N LEU A 88 -15.71 7.50 -9.14
CA LEU A 88 -14.80 7.86 -10.22
C LEU A 88 -13.72 6.80 -10.40
N TYR A 89 -13.05 6.42 -9.33
CA TYR A 89 -12.03 5.37 -9.37
C TYR A 89 -12.58 4.02 -9.84
N THR A 90 -13.78 3.64 -9.38
CA THR A 90 -14.40 2.35 -9.77
C THR A 90 -14.74 2.35 -11.25
N LEU A 91 -15.27 3.45 -11.78
CA LEU A 91 -15.59 3.58 -13.20
C LEU A 91 -14.31 3.56 -14.07
N GLU A 92 -13.29 4.29 -13.66
CA GLU A 92 -11.98 4.29 -14.33
C GLU A 92 -11.35 2.90 -14.33
N TRP A 93 -11.38 2.21 -13.17
CA TRP A 93 -10.87 0.84 -13.05
C TRP A 93 -11.60 -0.16 -13.95
N LEU A 94 -12.91 -0.01 -14.13
CA LEU A 94 -13.70 -0.86 -15.04
C LEU A 94 -13.35 -0.61 -16.50
N GLN A 95 -13.08 0.64 -16.87
CA GLN A 95 -12.80 1.06 -18.25
C GLN A 95 -11.36 0.80 -18.67
N SER A 96 -10.39 0.94 -17.74
CA SER A 96 -8.96 0.91 -18.04
C SER A 96 -8.30 -0.43 -17.67
N PRO A 97 -7.98 -1.29 -18.66
CA PRO A 97 -7.16 -2.48 -18.43
C PRO A 97 -5.76 -2.14 -17.90
N GLU A 98 -5.20 -0.99 -18.30
CA GLU A 98 -3.90 -0.52 -17.89
C GLU A 98 -3.88 -0.17 -16.40
N LEU A 99 -4.88 0.57 -15.93
CA LEU A 99 -5.04 0.87 -14.51
C LEU A 99 -5.14 -0.43 -13.68
N ARG A 100 -5.93 -1.40 -14.17
CA ARG A 100 -6.05 -2.70 -13.50
C ARG A 100 -4.72 -3.43 -13.37
N ARG A 101 -3.92 -3.47 -14.45
CA ARG A 101 -2.56 -4.08 -14.42
C ARG A 101 -1.66 -3.36 -13.43
N ARG A 102 -1.62 -2.02 -13.46
CA ARG A 102 -0.81 -1.22 -12.54
C ARG A 102 -1.20 -1.45 -11.08
N VAL A 103 -2.49 -1.48 -10.78
CA VAL A 103 -3.00 -1.77 -9.43
C VAL A 103 -2.62 -3.19 -9.00
N GLN A 104 -2.77 -4.18 -9.89
CA GLN A 104 -2.40 -5.56 -9.59
C GLN A 104 -0.91 -5.72 -9.30
N VAL A 105 -0.05 -5.06 -10.08
CA VAL A 105 1.40 -5.04 -9.82
C VAL A 105 1.71 -4.43 -8.45
N GLY A 106 1.01 -3.34 -8.09
CA GLY A 106 1.15 -2.72 -6.77
C GLY A 106 0.72 -3.64 -5.63
N LEU A 107 -0.40 -4.35 -5.80
CA LEU A 107 -0.90 -5.33 -4.83
C LEU A 107 0.07 -6.51 -4.66
N ASN A 108 0.55 -7.08 -5.75
CA ASN A 108 1.53 -8.19 -5.72
C ASN A 108 2.81 -7.78 -4.98
N LYS A 109 3.31 -6.55 -5.19
CA LYS A 109 4.46 -6.02 -4.44
C LYS A 109 4.14 -5.88 -2.95
N GLY A 110 2.94 -5.44 -2.62
CA GLY A 110 2.46 -5.33 -1.24
C GLY A 110 2.38 -6.70 -0.56
N GLU A 111 1.86 -7.71 -1.25
CA GLU A 111 1.78 -9.09 -0.77
C GLU A 111 3.17 -9.69 -0.55
N ALA A 112 4.08 -9.58 -1.54
CA ALA A 112 5.45 -10.05 -1.40
C ALA A 112 6.21 -9.38 -0.24
N LYS A 113 6.02 -8.06 -0.04
CA LYS A 113 6.56 -7.35 1.13
C LYS A 113 5.98 -7.89 2.44
N HIS A 114 4.70 -8.21 2.45
CA HIS A 114 4.04 -8.76 3.62
C HIS A 114 4.53 -10.18 3.94
N ASP A 115 4.79 -10.98 2.92
CA ASP A 115 5.37 -12.32 3.07
C ASP A 115 6.79 -12.25 3.63
N LEU A 116 7.64 -11.35 3.10
CA LEU A 116 8.94 -11.05 3.68
C LEU A 116 8.83 -10.62 5.15
N ALA A 117 7.89 -9.74 5.47
CA ALA A 117 7.67 -9.29 6.84
C ALA A 117 7.28 -10.44 7.78
N ARG A 118 6.42 -11.35 7.33
CA ARG A 118 6.06 -12.55 8.09
C ARG A 118 7.20 -13.54 8.23
N ALA A 119 8.02 -13.70 7.19
CA ALA A 119 9.20 -14.54 7.24
C ALA A 119 10.23 -14.03 8.25
N VAL A 120 10.54 -12.74 8.23
CA VAL A 120 11.45 -12.09 9.19
C VAL A 120 10.89 -12.13 10.62
N PHE A 121 9.60 -11.93 10.77
CA PHE A 121 8.89 -11.94 12.06
C PHE A 121 8.12 -13.25 12.27
N PHE A 122 8.77 -14.39 12.00
CA PHE A 122 8.14 -15.72 12.04
C PHE A 122 7.65 -16.11 13.43
N ASN A 123 8.23 -15.57 14.50
CA ASN A 123 7.77 -15.79 15.87
C ASN A 123 6.31 -15.27 16.00
N ARG A 124 5.47 -16.05 16.66
CA ARG A 124 4.03 -15.75 16.79
C ARG A 124 3.28 -15.58 15.45
N LEU A 125 3.66 -16.31 14.43
CA LEU A 125 3.03 -16.27 13.11
C LEU A 125 3.05 -14.88 12.43
N GLY A 126 4.03 -14.04 12.77
CA GLY A 126 4.16 -12.70 12.24
C GLY A 126 3.19 -11.68 12.85
N GLU A 127 2.52 -12.00 13.93
CA GLU A 127 1.59 -11.08 14.60
C GLU A 127 2.26 -10.24 15.67
N ILE A 128 2.00 -8.94 15.67
CA ILE A 128 2.39 -8.01 16.74
C ILE A 128 1.28 -8.02 17.78
N ARG A 129 1.53 -8.67 18.92
CA ARG A 129 0.55 -8.90 20.00
C ARG A 129 0.87 -8.12 21.29
N ASP A 130 1.63 -7.07 21.20
CA ASP A 130 1.95 -6.26 22.37
C ASP A 130 0.71 -5.52 22.86
N ARG A 131 0.57 -5.36 24.18
CA ARG A 131 -0.63 -4.77 24.78
C ARG A 131 -0.66 -3.24 24.62
N SER A 132 0.51 -2.59 24.72
CA SER A 132 0.58 -1.13 24.56
C SER A 132 0.73 -0.75 23.10
N TYR A 133 0.11 0.38 22.72
CA TYR A 133 0.26 0.95 21.38
C TYR A 133 1.71 1.33 21.08
N GLU A 134 2.42 1.80 22.09
CA GLU A 134 3.82 2.25 21.99
C GLU A 134 4.74 1.07 21.66
N ASP A 135 4.59 -0.06 22.37
CA ASP A 135 5.36 -1.28 22.11
C ASP A 135 5.05 -1.84 20.71
N GLN A 136 3.78 -1.81 20.29
CA GLN A 136 3.39 -2.21 18.93
C GLN A 136 4.08 -1.33 17.88
N LEU A 137 4.13 -0.02 18.11
CA LEU A 137 4.77 0.93 17.20
C LEU A 137 6.28 0.69 17.11
N HIS A 138 6.96 0.52 18.25
CA HIS A 138 8.40 0.25 18.29
C HIS A 138 8.74 -1.07 17.58
N ARG A 139 7.96 -2.12 17.82
CA ARG A 139 8.16 -3.42 17.17
C ARG A 139 7.91 -3.36 15.67
N ALA A 140 6.85 -2.68 15.25
CA ALA A 140 6.56 -2.47 13.83
C ALA A 140 7.64 -1.65 13.14
N SER A 141 8.18 -0.63 13.81
CA SER A 141 9.27 0.21 13.29
C SER A 141 10.57 -0.58 13.15
N GLY A 142 10.91 -1.39 14.16
CA GLY A 142 12.08 -2.27 14.10
C GLY A 142 11.98 -3.30 12.98
N LEU A 143 10.82 -3.95 12.83
CA LEU A 143 10.55 -4.87 11.73
C LEU A 143 10.69 -4.17 10.37
N GLN A 144 10.12 -2.97 10.23
CA GLN A 144 10.22 -2.20 8.98
C GLN A 144 11.67 -1.84 8.65
N LEU A 145 12.48 -1.45 9.63
CA LEU A 145 13.90 -1.15 9.44
C LEU A 145 14.67 -2.38 8.93
N LEU A 146 14.42 -3.55 9.53
CA LEU A 146 15.06 -4.79 9.12
C LEU A 146 14.66 -5.20 7.69
N ILE A 147 13.38 -5.09 7.34
CA ILE A 147 12.89 -5.34 5.99
C ILE A 147 13.58 -4.41 4.98
N LEU A 148 13.69 -3.12 5.31
CA LEU A 148 14.35 -2.15 4.44
C LEU A 148 15.83 -2.46 4.24
N ALA A 149 16.53 -2.92 5.28
CA ALA A 149 17.92 -3.35 5.18
C ALA A 149 18.08 -4.56 4.24
N ILE A 150 17.20 -5.57 4.34
CA ILE A 150 17.20 -6.74 3.46
C ILE A 150 16.92 -6.31 2.01
N VAL A 151 15.90 -5.50 1.78
CA VAL A 151 15.54 -5.03 0.43
C VAL A 151 16.66 -4.20 -0.19
N LEU A 152 17.28 -3.32 0.58
CA LEU A 152 18.45 -2.53 0.13
C LEU A 152 19.61 -3.44 -0.26
N TRP A 153 19.94 -4.41 0.61
CA TRP A 153 21.02 -5.36 0.33
C TRP A 153 20.73 -6.15 -0.95
N ASN A 154 19.53 -6.71 -1.09
CA ASN A 154 19.11 -7.43 -2.28
C ASN A 154 19.20 -6.56 -3.54
N THR A 155 18.74 -5.32 -3.47
CA THR A 155 18.78 -4.39 -4.61
C THR A 155 20.22 -4.14 -5.07
N VAL A 156 21.12 -3.83 -4.13
CA VAL A 156 22.55 -3.59 -4.44
C VAL A 156 23.22 -4.85 -4.97
N TYR A 157 22.91 -6.01 -4.37
CA TYR A 157 23.48 -7.27 -4.80
C TYR A 157 23.03 -7.70 -6.20
N ILE A 158 21.75 -7.59 -6.49
CA ILE A 158 21.18 -7.87 -7.83
C ILE A 158 21.81 -6.96 -8.89
N SER A 159 21.92 -5.64 -8.61
CA SER A 159 22.58 -4.71 -9.53
C SER A 159 24.00 -5.13 -9.85
N ARG A 160 24.80 -5.45 -8.83
CA ARG A 160 26.18 -5.91 -9.01
C ARG A 160 26.30 -7.24 -9.73
N ALA A 161 25.38 -8.17 -9.47
CA ALA A 161 25.34 -9.45 -10.14
C ALA A 161 25.05 -9.28 -11.64
N VAL A 162 24.11 -8.41 -11.99
CA VAL A 162 23.80 -8.07 -13.39
C VAL A 162 25.03 -7.45 -14.08
N ASP A 163 25.69 -6.48 -13.44
CA ASP A 163 26.89 -5.84 -14.00
C ASP A 163 28.03 -6.85 -14.21
N ALA A 164 28.24 -7.76 -13.26
CA ALA A 164 29.26 -8.81 -13.36
C ALA A 164 28.94 -9.83 -14.46
N LEU A 165 27.68 -10.18 -14.67
CA LEU A 165 27.26 -11.08 -15.77
C LEU A 165 27.41 -10.40 -17.12
N ARG A 166 27.01 -9.14 -17.25
CA ARG A 166 27.20 -8.33 -18.47
C ARG A 166 28.70 -8.20 -18.82
N ALA A 167 29.55 -7.99 -17.81
CA ALA A 167 31.01 -7.95 -18.01
C ALA A 167 31.60 -9.28 -18.51
N LYS A 168 30.95 -10.42 -18.21
CA LYS A 168 31.29 -11.74 -18.73
C LYS A 168 30.68 -12.04 -20.13
N GLY A 169 30.02 -11.07 -20.73
CA GLY A 169 29.41 -11.20 -22.06
C GLY A 169 28.00 -11.84 -22.06
N VAL A 170 27.36 -11.97 -20.90
CA VAL A 170 25.97 -12.44 -20.84
C VAL A 170 25.05 -11.30 -21.24
N ASP A 171 24.24 -11.53 -22.26
CA ASP A 171 23.23 -10.55 -22.67
C ASP A 171 22.05 -10.61 -21.70
N ILE A 172 21.85 -9.51 -20.97
CA ILE A 172 20.71 -9.33 -20.05
C ILE A 172 19.93 -8.10 -20.50
N PRO A 173 18.83 -8.26 -21.23
CA PRO A 173 17.96 -7.17 -21.65
C PRO A 173 17.39 -6.42 -20.45
N GLU A 174 17.33 -5.08 -20.58
CA GLU A 174 16.80 -4.21 -19.52
C GLU A 174 15.34 -4.53 -19.15
N GLU A 175 14.56 -4.96 -20.13
CA GLU A 175 13.17 -5.37 -19.95
C GLU A 175 13.01 -6.58 -18.98
N TYR A 176 14.01 -7.43 -18.81
CA TYR A 176 13.95 -8.53 -17.85
C TYR A 176 14.17 -8.06 -16.43
N LEU A 177 14.92 -6.98 -16.22
CA LEU A 177 15.23 -6.45 -14.90
C LEU A 177 13.98 -5.92 -14.18
N GLN A 178 13.00 -5.42 -14.93
CA GLN A 178 11.72 -4.98 -14.36
C GLN A 178 10.91 -6.11 -13.71
N HIS A 179 11.21 -7.37 -14.02
CA HIS A 179 10.54 -8.54 -13.47
C HIS A 179 11.26 -9.14 -12.25
N ILE A 180 12.45 -8.62 -11.93
CA ILE A 180 13.21 -9.05 -10.74
C ILE A 180 12.72 -8.25 -9.53
N SER A 181 12.47 -8.96 -8.43
CA SER A 181 12.02 -8.35 -7.17
C SER A 181 13.08 -8.50 -6.08
N PRO A 182 13.45 -7.43 -5.37
CA PRO A 182 14.38 -7.50 -4.25
C PRO A 182 13.71 -7.98 -2.94
N LEU A 183 12.51 -8.53 -3.01
CA LEU A 183 11.70 -8.95 -1.86
C LEU A 183 11.90 -10.44 -1.50
N GLY A 184 12.73 -11.18 -2.23
CA GLY A 184 13.09 -12.56 -1.90
C GLY A 184 13.91 -12.64 -0.61
N TRP A 185 13.74 -13.72 0.14
CA TRP A 185 14.45 -13.93 1.43
C TRP A 185 15.03 -15.35 1.58
N GLU A 186 14.85 -16.22 0.61
CA GLU A 186 15.24 -17.62 0.66
C GLU A 186 16.75 -17.81 0.87
N HIS A 187 17.54 -16.82 0.50
CA HIS A 187 18.99 -16.75 0.69
C HIS A 187 19.40 -16.17 2.07
N VAL A 188 18.44 -15.74 2.89
CA VAL A 188 18.70 -15.19 4.23
C VAL A 188 18.36 -16.24 5.28
N THR A 189 19.36 -16.61 6.09
CA THR A 189 19.13 -17.54 7.22
C THR A 189 18.45 -16.79 8.35
N LEU A 190 17.14 -16.93 8.49
CA LEU A 190 16.34 -16.19 9.48
C LEU A 190 16.48 -16.73 10.90
N THR A 191 16.97 -17.95 11.06
CA THR A 191 17.10 -18.65 12.35
C THR A 191 18.54 -18.94 12.74
N GLY A 192 19.51 -18.42 11.99
CA GLY A 192 20.94 -18.63 12.24
C GLY A 192 21.50 -17.64 13.24
N ASP A 193 22.71 -17.93 13.70
CA ASP A 193 23.50 -16.99 14.50
C ASP A 193 24.18 -15.98 13.58
N TYR A 194 24.09 -14.71 13.96
CA TYR A 194 24.72 -13.62 13.20
C TYR A 194 26.02 -13.22 13.86
N VAL A 195 27.13 -13.45 13.16
CA VAL A 195 28.45 -13.04 13.62
C VAL A 195 28.85 -11.73 12.93
N TRP A 196 28.98 -10.67 13.70
CA TRP A 196 29.41 -9.37 13.23
C TRP A 196 30.90 -9.21 13.36
N ASN A 197 31.65 -9.23 12.25
CA ASN A 197 33.08 -8.92 12.25
C ASN A 197 33.30 -7.47 11.84
N LEU A 198 33.35 -6.57 12.81
CA LEU A 198 33.54 -5.14 12.60
C LEU A 198 34.96 -4.77 12.08
N ASN A 199 35.90 -5.67 12.20
CA ASN A 199 37.30 -5.44 11.76
C ASN A 199 37.52 -5.89 10.30
N GLN A 200 36.58 -6.58 9.71
CA GLN A 200 36.69 -7.02 8.32
C GLN A 200 36.41 -5.84 7.38
N LYS A 201 37.43 -5.34 6.69
CA LYS A 201 37.25 -4.38 5.61
C LYS A 201 36.39 -5.05 4.52
N THR A 202 35.15 -4.69 4.43
CA THR A 202 34.26 -5.12 3.36
C THR A 202 34.77 -4.58 2.04
N ASN A 203 35.24 -5.45 1.18
CA ASN A 203 35.57 -5.06 -0.18
C ASN A 203 34.30 -4.97 -0.97
N PHE A 204 33.70 -3.78 -1.02
CA PHE A 204 32.43 -3.51 -1.69
C PHE A 204 32.45 -3.80 -3.20
N ASN A 205 33.63 -4.03 -3.78
CA ASN A 205 33.77 -4.32 -5.21
C ASN A 205 33.68 -5.82 -5.55
N ASN A 206 33.78 -6.70 -4.60
CA ASN A 206 33.66 -8.14 -4.85
C ASN A 206 32.29 -8.66 -4.48
N LEU A 207 31.67 -9.40 -5.41
CA LEU A 207 30.50 -10.20 -5.11
C LEU A 207 30.87 -11.24 -4.04
N ARG A 208 30.08 -11.32 -2.99
CA ARG A 208 30.19 -12.40 -2.03
C ARG A 208 29.85 -13.71 -2.76
N PRO A 209 30.68 -14.75 -2.71
CA PRO A 209 30.28 -16.06 -3.26
C PRO A 209 29.03 -16.55 -2.53
N LEU A 210 28.07 -17.06 -3.30
CA LEU A 210 26.87 -17.69 -2.78
C LEU A 210 27.23 -19.07 -2.22
#